data_f26c698939b3ba198310850fe901946e
#
_entry.id   f26c698939b3ba198310850fe901946e
#
_cell.length_a   1.000
_cell.length_b   1.000
_cell.length_c   1.000
_cell.angle_alpha   90.00
_cell.angle_beta   90.00
_cell.angle_gamma   90.00
#
_symmetry.space_group_name_H-M   'P 1'
#
loop_
_entity.id
_entity.type
_entity.pdbx_description
1 polymer ?
#
loop_
_entity_poly.entity_id
_entity_poly.type
_entity_poly.pdbx_seq_one_letter_code
_entity_poly.pdbx_strand_id
1 'polypeptide(L)'
;MAIVTCEKFKHRADAQRATWIPQIKGADVKFFLAKQPRDPLPDEVFLDVPDDYKSLPIKVKHMFIWARANGYIRTMKLDDDTYVHPTRMLAALPYDRDYVGFLNATPPRPWCSGFCYWLSARAMGIVADAPIPEGEWAEDRWVGGVLHQHGIYPSYDPRYSLIIPGWRMPDFKTLVAVCDCFENPKSLQELQNMII
;
A
#
# COMPACT_ATOMS: atom_id res chain seq x y z
N MET A 1 -8.61 0.15 2.90
CA MET A 1 -7.33 -0.36 2.37
C MET A 1 -7.35 -0.21 0.86
N ALA A 2 -6.30 0.31 0.28
CA ALA A 2 -6.20 0.61 -1.15
C ALA A 2 -5.01 -0.16 -1.75
N ILE A 3 -5.30 -1.20 -2.52
CA ILE A 3 -4.31 -2.09 -3.11
C ILE A 3 -4.07 -1.64 -4.55
N VAL A 4 -2.83 -1.30 -4.86
CA VAL A 4 -2.44 -0.93 -6.22
C VAL A 4 -2.04 -2.20 -6.98
N THR A 5 -2.64 -2.40 -8.15
CA THR A 5 -2.38 -3.57 -9.00
C THR A 5 -2.48 -3.21 -10.48
N CYS A 6 -2.30 -4.18 -11.35
CA CYS A 6 -2.53 -4.08 -12.78
C CYS A 6 -3.06 -5.41 -13.34
N GLU A 7 -3.63 -5.40 -14.54
CA GLU A 7 -4.19 -6.61 -15.14
C GLU A 7 -3.16 -7.74 -15.31
N LYS A 8 -1.92 -7.37 -15.61
CA LYS A 8 -0.80 -8.33 -15.70
C LYS A 8 -0.61 -9.14 -14.41
N PHE A 9 -0.87 -8.55 -13.25
CA PHE A 9 -0.69 -9.15 -11.94
C PHE A 9 -2.01 -9.56 -11.26
N LYS A 10 -3.07 -9.72 -12.05
CA LYS A 10 -4.38 -10.18 -11.56
C LYS A 10 -4.28 -11.41 -10.65
N HIS A 11 -3.39 -12.35 -10.96
CA HIS A 11 -3.16 -13.55 -10.14
C HIS A 11 -2.70 -13.23 -8.71
N ARG A 12 -1.99 -12.11 -8.47
CA ARG A 12 -1.61 -11.64 -7.12
C ARG A 12 -2.82 -11.10 -6.37
N ALA A 13 -3.63 -10.26 -7.04
CA ALA A 13 -4.89 -9.78 -6.47
C ALA A 13 -5.83 -10.94 -6.11
N ASP A 14 -5.94 -11.96 -6.98
CA ASP A 14 -6.72 -13.17 -6.72
C ASP A 14 -6.18 -13.96 -5.52
N ALA A 15 -4.85 -14.04 -5.36
CA ALA A 15 -4.23 -14.67 -4.19
C ALA A 15 -4.55 -13.92 -2.89
N GLN A 16 -4.56 -12.59 -2.89
CA GLN A 16 -4.98 -11.78 -1.74
C GLN A 16 -6.48 -12.00 -1.42
N ARG A 17 -7.34 -12.06 -2.44
CA ARG A 17 -8.76 -12.39 -2.30
C ARG A 17 -8.99 -13.79 -1.71
N ALA A 18 -8.14 -14.75 -2.06
CA ALA A 18 -8.23 -16.13 -1.58
C ALA A 18 -7.66 -16.33 -0.16
N THR A 19 -6.86 -15.40 0.34
CA THR A 19 -6.13 -15.57 1.60
C THR A 19 -6.65 -14.65 2.71
N TRP A 20 -6.10 -13.47 2.85
CA TRP A 20 -6.33 -12.62 4.01
C TRP A 20 -7.51 -11.63 3.87
N ILE A 21 -7.88 -11.22 2.64
CA ILE A 21 -8.96 -10.23 2.42
C ILE A 21 -10.30 -10.69 3.02
N PRO A 22 -10.77 -11.94 2.86
CA PRO A 22 -12.06 -12.37 3.41
C PRO A 22 -12.14 -12.30 4.94
N GLN A 23 -11.00 -12.22 5.61
CA GLN A 23 -10.91 -12.16 7.07
C GLN A 23 -10.90 -10.70 7.59
N ILE A 24 -10.78 -9.71 6.71
CA ILE A 24 -10.83 -8.29 7.10
C ILE A 24 -12.23 -7.94 7.59
N LYS A 25 -12.32 -7.39 8.79
CA LYS A 25 -13.54 -6.85 9.38
C LYS A 25 -13.34 -5.38 9.70
N GLY A 26 -14.33 -4.54 9.48
CA GLY A 26 -14.30 -3.13 9.87
C GLY A 26 -13.42 -2.22 9.02
N ALA A 27 -13.00 -2.67 7.84
CA ALA A 27 -12.32 -1.84 6.84
C ALA A 27 -12.73 -2.24 5.43
N ASP A 28 -12.88 -1.26 4.55
CA ASP A 28 -13.07 -1.49 3.13
C ASP A 28 -11.75 -1.85 2.47
N VAL A 29 -11.81 -2.80 1.52
CA VAL A 29 -10.68 -3.19 0.69
C VAL A 29 -11.03 -2.96 -0.77
N LYS A 30 -10.20 -2.19 -1.49
CA LYS A 30 -10.38 -1.91 -2.91
C LYS A 30 -9.06 -2.10 -3.66
N PHE A 31 -9.16 -2.68 -4.84
CA PHE A 31 -8.08 -2.77 -5.82
C PHE A 31 -8.16 -1.61 -6.79
N PHE A 32 -7.05 -0.94 -7.02
CA PHE A 32 -6.93 0.17 -7.95
C PHE A 32 -6.05 -0.22 -9.14
N LEU A 33 -6.63 -0.18 -10.33
CA LEU A 33 -5.95 -0.53 -11.57
C LEU A 33 -6.40 0.41 -12.70
N ALA A 34 -5.65 0.45 -13.78
CA ALA A 34 -6.06 1.19 -14.97
C ALA A 34 -7.32 0.58 -15.57
N LYS A 35 -8.07 1.41 -16.31
CA LYS A 35 -9.30 0.98 -16.99
C LYS A 35 -9.05 -0.21 -17.92
N GLN A 36 -9.91 -1.22 -17.80
CA GLN A 36 -9.87 -2.44 -18.58
C GLN A 36 -11.05 -2.52 -19.56
N PRO A 37 -10.99 -3.35 -20.61
CA PRO A 37 -12.10 -3.56 -21.55
C PRO A 37 -13.18 -4.51 -20.99
N ARG A 38 -13.48 -4.36 -19.70
CA ARG A 38 -14.51 -5.08 -18.94
C ARG A 38 -15.04 -4.19 -17.83
N ASP A 39 -16.14 -4.58 -17.22
CA ASP A 39 -16.61 -3.92 -15.99
C ASP A 39 -15.71 -4.26 -14.79
N PRO A 40 -15.56 -3.32 -13.82
CA PRO A 40 -14.84 -3.59 -12.60
C PRO A 40 -15.58 -4.62 -11.74
N LEU A 41 -14.82 -5.46 -11.03
CA LEU A 41 -15.37 -6.29 -9.96
C LEU A 41 -15.85 -5.40 -8.80
N PRO A 42 -16.70 -5.91 -7.89
CA PRO A 42 -17.24 -5.10 -6.79
C PRO A 42 -16.20 -4.48 -5.87
N ASP A 43 -15.01 -5.07 -5.82
CA ASP A 43 -13.86 -4.59 -5.04
C ASP A 43 -12.81 -3.85 -5.88
N GLU A 44 -13.08 -3.60 -7.17
CA GLU A 44 -12.17 -2.89 -8.08
C GLU A 44 -12.62 -1.46 -8.34
N VAL A 45 -11.64 -0.60 -8.51
CA VAL A 45 -11.81 0.79 -8.96
C VAL A 45 -10.91 1.00 -10.18
N PHE A 46 -11.54 1.25 -11.34
CA PHE A 46 -10.81 1.60 -12.55
C PHE A 46 -10.46 3.08 -12.54
N LEU A 47 -9.19 3.36 -12.78
CA LEU A 47 -8.65 4.70 -12.89
C LEU A 47 -8.32 5.00 -14.38
N ASP A 48 -8.56 6.21 -14.79
CA ASP A 48 -8.14 6.69 -16.13
C ASP A 48 -6.68 7.14 -16.09
N VAL A 49 -5.78 6.15 -16.01
CA VAL A 49 -4.33 6.34 -15.91
C VAL A 49 -3.61 5.25 -16.69
N PRO A 50 -2.34 5.45 -17.09
CA PRO A 50 -1.53 4.36 -17.66
C PRO A 50 -1.32 3.20 -16.68
N ASP A 51 -1.10 1.99 -17.23
CA ASP A 51 -0.92 0.76 -16.43
C ASP A 51 0.53 0.26 -16.39
N ASP A 52 1.47 1.10 -16.71
CA ASP A 52 2.90 0.80 -16.63
C ASP A 52 3.50 1.18 -15.26
N TYR A 53 4.68 0.62 -14.97
CA TYR A 53 5.36 0.84 -13.70
C TYR A 53 5.82 2.29 -13.49
N LYS A 54 6.17 3.00 -14.57
CA LYS A 54 6.62 4.39 -14.48
C LYS A 54 5.48 5.34 -14.14
N SER A 55 4.25 4.95 -14.41
CA SER A 55 3.03 5.70 -14.11
C SER A 55 2.48 5.41 -12.71
N LEU A 56 3.19 4.65 -11.88
CA LEU A 56 2.76 4.31 -10.53
C LEU A 56 2.45 5.54 -9.66
N PRO A 57 3.25 6.64 -9.67
CA PRO A 57 2.91 7.86 -8.95
C PRO A 57 1.55 8.45 -9.37
N ILE A 58 1.24 8.42 -10.67
CA ILE A 58 -0.05 8.90 -11.20
C ILE A 58 -1.20 8.04 -10.66
N LYS A 59 -1.04 6.72 -10.72
CA LYS A 59 -2.04 5.76 -10.22
C LYS A 59 -2.31 5.97 -8.73
N VAL A 60 -1.28 6.08 -7.92
CA VAL A 60 -1.38 6.30 -6.46
C VAL A 60 -1.99 7.67 -6.14
N LYS A 61 -1.63 8.72 -6.87
CA LYS A 61 -2.28 10.03 -6.74
C LYS A 61 -3.79 9.93 -6.98
N HIS A 62 -4.22 9.31 -8.08
CA HIS A 62 -5.64 9.14 -8.41
C HIS A 62 -6.37 8.24 -7.41
N MET A 63 -5.72 7.23 -6.87
CA MET A 63 -6.23 6.41 -5.76
C MET A 63 -6.52 7.26 -4.52
N PHE A 64 -5.62 8.18 -4.12
CA PHE A 64 -5.85 9.08 -2.99
C PHE A 64 -6.91 10.15 -3.28
N ILE A 65 -7.00 10.66 -4.53
CA ILE A 65 -8.11 11.52 -4.95
C ILE A 65 -9.44 10.79 -4.76
N TRP A 66 -9.51 9.52 -5.22
CA TRP A 66 -10.71 8.70 -5.06
C TRP A 66 -11.03 8.44 -3.58
N ALA A 67 -10.04 8.06 -2.77
CA ALA A 67 -10.23 7.82 -1.35
C ALA A 67 -10.77 9.07 -0.61
N ARG A 68 -10.20 10.24 -0.90
CA ARG A 68 -10.68 11.53 -0.36
C ARG A 68 -12.12 11.83 -0.79
N ALA A 69 -12.44 11.64 -2.07
CA ALA A 69 -13.78 11.90 -2.60
C ALA A 69 -14.86 10.97 -2.01
N ASN A 70 -14.46 9.76 -1.56
CA ASN A 70 -15.34 8.81 -0.89
C ASN A 70 -15.31 8.92 0.64
N GLY A 71 -14.73 9.97 1.21
CA GLY A 71 -14.81 10.30 2.64
C GLY A 71 -13.92 9.45 3.55
N TYR A 72 -12.93 8.74 3.03
CA TYR A 72 -12.01 7.97 3.85
C TYR A 72 -11.10 8.88 4.66
N ILE A 73 -11.10 8.69 5.98
CA ILE A 73 -10.29 9.47 6.92
C ILE A 73 -8.88 8.91 7.11
N ARG A 74 -8.67 7.66 6.72
CA ARG A 74 -7.39 6.95 6.71
C ARG A 74 -7.35 5.94 5.58
N THR A 75 -6.20 5.84 4.96
CA THR A 75 -5.98 4.85 3.90
C THR A 75 -4.64 4.14 4.10
N MET A 76 -4.68 2.83 4.10
CA MET A 76 -3.50 1.97 3.98
C MET A 76 -3.28 1.70 2.49
N LYS A 77 -2.22 2.26 1.92
CA LYS A 77 -1.78 1.89 0.57
C LYS A 77 -1.02 0.58 0.66
N LEU A 78 -1.26 -0.31 -0.28
CA LEU A 78 -0.65 -1.64 -0.39
C LEU A 78 -0.27 -1.95 -1.82
N ASP A 79 0.78 -2.74 -1.97
CA ASP A 79 1.07 -3.45 -3.22
C ASP A 79 0.35 -4.81 -3.25
N ASP A 80 0.17 -5.36 -4.46
CA ASP A 80 -0.57 -6.60 -4.68
C ASP A 80 0.18 -7.88 -4.24
N ASP A 81 1.44 -7.76 -3.85
CA ASP A 81 2.28 -8.83 -3.30
C ASP A 81 2.45 -8.74 -1.77
N THR A 82 1.63 -7.95 -1.12
CA THR A 82 1.70 -7.74 0.34
C THR A 82 0.66 -8.60 1.08
N TYR A 83 1.11 -9.34 2.10
CA TYR A 83 0.24 -9.97 3.09
C TYR A 83 -0.08 -9.00 4.22
N VAL A 84 -1.33 -8.97 4.66
CA VAL A 84 -1.78 -8.20 5.84
C VAL A 84 -2.45 -9.14 6.84
N HIS A 85 -2.03 -9.05 8.11
CA HIS A 85 -2.67 -9.79 9.19
C HIS A 85 -4.02 -9.11 9.54
N PRO A 86 -5.16 -9.80 9.32
CA PRO A 86 -6.47 -9.16 9.37
C PRO A 86 -6.80 -8.47 10.69
N THR A 87 -6.53 -9.14 11.82
CA THR A 87 -6.87 -8.62 13.14
C THR A 87 -5.86 -7.57 13.62
N ARG A 88 -4.57 -7.80 13.41
CA ARG A 88 -3.51 -6.89 13.89
C ARG A 88 -3.52 -5.56 13.15
N MET A 89 -3.95 -5.55 11.89
CA MET A 89 -4.06 -4.33 11.08
C MET A 89 -4.97 -3.29 11.75
N LEU A 90 -6.15 -3.69 12.20
CA LEU A 90 -7.08 -2.78 12.90
C LEU A 90 -6.54 -2.32 14.25
N ALA A 91 -5.92 -3.23 15.01
CA ALA A 91 -5.30 -2.89 16.29
C ALA A 91 -4.07 -1.98 16.15
N ALA A 92 -3.50 -1.92 14.96
CA ALA A 92 -2.33 -1.10 14.64
C ALA A 92 -2.67 0.24 13.98
N LEU A 93 -3.95 0.63 13.90
CA LEU A 93 -4.38 1.88 13.29
C LEU A 93 -3.66 3.09 13.94
N PRO A 94 -2.89 3.85 13.17
CA PRO A 94 -2.08 4.95 13.71
C PRO A 94 -2.93 6.24 13.83
N TYR A 95 -3.82 6.30 14.81
CA TYR A 95 -4.75 7.44 14.98
C TYR A 95 -4.06 8.79 15.23
N ASP A 96 -2.89 8.76 15.80
CA ASP A 96 -2.09 9.92 16.23
C ASP A 96 -1.01 10.35 15.25
N ARG A 97 -0.84 9.64 14.12
CA ARG A 97 0.23 9.88 13.15
C ARG A 97 -0.31 9.98 11.74
N ASP A 98 0.29 10.88 10.95
CA ASP A 98 -0.14 11.16 9.57
C ASP A 98 0.45 10.18 8.54
N TYR A 99 1.65 9.65 8.78
CA TYR A 99 2.40 8.81 7.83
C TYR A 99 3.17 7.71 8.57
N VAL A 100 2.81 6.46 8.38
CA VAL A 100 3.36 5.31 9.12
C VAL A 100 3.60 4.12 8.19
N GLY A 101 4.72 3.44 8.36
CA GLY A 101 5.04 2.22 7.62
C GLY A 101 6.46 1.70 7.90
N PHE A 102 6.96 0.90 6.99
CA PHE A 102 8.36 0.46 7.01
C PHE A 102 9.27 1.58 6.51
N LEU A 103 10.15 2.06 7.38
CA LEU A 103 11.00 3.22 7.10
C LEU A 103 12.15 2.85 6.17
N ASN A 104 12.23 3.53 5.04
CA ASN A 104 13.44 3.64 4.24
C ASN A 104 14.19 4.92 4.64
N ALA A 105 15.31 4.75 5.34
CA ALA A 105 16.08 5.86 5.90
C ALA A 105 17.16 6.40 4.94
N THR A 106 17.09 6.09 3.65
CA THR A 106 18.10 6.53 2.67
C THR A 106 18.13 8.07 2.57
N PRO A 107 19.30 8.72 2.76
CA PRO A 107 19.42 10.16 2.56
C PRO A 107 19.03 10.59 1.13
N PRO A 108 18.59 11.83 0.91
CA PRO A 108 18.53 12.93 1.88
C PRO A 108 17.23 12.98 2.72
N ARG A 109 16.25 12.19 2.43
CA ARG A 109 14.95 12.25 3.12
C ARG A 109 14.40 10.83 3.33
N PRO A 110 13.99 10.47 4.54
CA PRO A 110 13.34 9.19 4.79
C PRO A 110 11.92 9.15 4.20
N TRP A 111 11.48 7.96 3.82
CA TRP A 111 10.10 7.68 3.39
C TRP A 111 9.66 6.28 3.85
N CYS A 112 8.36 6.00 3.85
CA CYS A 112 7.89 4.64 4.02
C CYS A 112 7.95 3.89 2.69
N SER A 113 8.42 2.66 2.72
CA SER A 113 8.50 1.79 1.54
C SER A 113 7.13 1.53 0.92
N GLY A 114 7.09 1.50 -0.40
CA GLY A 114 5.86 1.48 -1.20
C GLY A 114 4.98 0.26 -0.99
N PHE A 115 5.53 -0.88 -0.51
CA PHE A 115 4.71 -2.08 -0.33
C PHE A 115 3.54 -1.87 0.65
N CYS A 116 3.72 -1.01 1.69
CA CYS A 116 2.67 -0.73 2.66
C CYS A 116 2.95 0.53 3.47
N TYR A 117 2.01 1.47 3.47
CA TYR A 117 2.02 2.60 4.40
C TYR A 117 0.61 3.16 4.64
N TRP A 118 0.42 3.79 5.81
CA TRP A 118 -0.78 4.53 6.17
C TRP A 118 -0.63 6.01 5.92
N LEU A 119 -1.70 6.63 5.41
CA LEU A 119 -1.89 8.08 5.41
C LEU A 119 -3.16 8.47 6.15
N SER A 120 -3.09 9.57 6.93
CA SER A 120 -4.27 10.27 7.44
C SER A 120 -5.00 11.04 6.33
N ALA A 121 -6.21 11.52 6.61
CA ALA A 121 -6.96 12.39 5.68
C ALA A 121 -6.16 13.63 5.28
N ARG A 122 -5.43 14.24 6.23
CA ARG A 122 -4.55 15.38 5.97
C ARG A 122 -3.44 15.02 4.98
N ALA A 123 -2.72 13.94 5.25
CA ALA A 123 -1.62 13.49 4.40
C ALA A 123 -2.10 13.08 3.00
N MET A 124 -3.23 12.35 2.91
CA MET A 124 -3.85 12.00 1.63
C MET A 124 -4.23 13.23 0.80
N GLY A 125 -4.82 14.25 1.45
CA GLY A 125 -5.19 15.50 0.78
C GLY A 125 -3.97 16.19 0.16
N ILE A 126 -2.87 16.29 0.90
CA ILE A 126 -1.62 16.87 0.43
C ILE A 126 -1.08 16.12 -0.78
N VAL A 127 -1.02 14.78 -0.72
CA VAL A 127 -0.53 13.96 -1.83
C VAL A 127 -1.46 14.03 -3.04
N ALA A 128 -2.77 14.03 -2.82
CA ALA A 128 -3.76 14.13 -3.89
C ALA A 128 -3.66 15.45 -4.69
N ASP A 129 -3.26 16.54 -4.02
CA ASP A 129 -3.15 17.86 -4.65
C ASP A 129 -1.74 18.15 -5.20
N ALA A 130 -0.72 17.37 -4.79
CA ALA A 130 0.66 17.62 -5.17
C ALA A 130 0.93 17.36 -6.68
N PRO A 131 1.76 18.17 -7.34
CA PRO A 131 2.25 17.85 -8.67
C PRO A 131 3.21 16.65 -8.64
N ILE A 132 3.20 15.87 -9.72
CA ILE A 132 4.21 14.82 -9.95
C ILE A 132 5.29 15.42 -10.84
N PRO A 133 6.56 15.45 -10.43
CA PRO A 133 7.65 15.93 -11.26
C PRO A 133 7.79 15.09 -12.55
N GLU A 134 8.22 15.74 -13.62
CA GLU A 134 8.51 15.03 -14.88
C GLU A 134 9.58 13.95 -14.65
N GLY A 135 9.33 12.74 -15.14
CA GLY A 135 10.23 11.60 -15.02
C GLY A 135 10.23 10.93 -13.63
N GLU A 136 9.41 11.38 -12.66
CA GLU A 136 9.30 10.69 -11.38
C GLU A 136 8.52 9.38 -11.53
N TRP A 137 9.14 8.29 -11.12
CA TRP A 137 8.58 6.94 -11.20
C TRP A 137 8.54 6.21 -9.86
N ALA A 138 9.34 6.67 -8.88
CA ALA A 138 9.41 6.07 -7.54
C ALA A 138 8.29 6.66 -6.67
N GLU A 139 7.15 6.01 -6.67
CA GLU A 139 5.92 6.48 -6.02
C GLU A 139 6.12 6.79 -4.54
N ASP A 140 6.73 5.88 -3.79
CA ASP A 140 6.93 6.00 -2.35
C ASP A 140 7.90 7.14 -1.98
N ARG A 141 8.96 7.31 -2.75
CA ARG A 141 9.89 8.42 -2.61
C ARG A 141 9.22 9.77 -2.93
N TRP A 142 8.38 9.82 -3.98
CA TRP A 142 7.61 11.01 -4.30
C TRP A 142 6.65 11.36 -3.17
N VAL A 143 5.85 10.40 -2.67
CA VAL A 143 4.93 10.60 -1.54
C VAL A 143 5.69 11.11 -0.32
N GLY A 144 6.80 10.46 0.06
CA GLY A 144 7.63 10.89 1.18
C GLY A 144 8.19 12.30 1.00
N GLY A 145 8.63 12.63 -0.21
CA GLY A 145 9.14 13.97 -0.55
C GLY A 145 8.08 15.05 -0.44
N VAL A 146 6.89 14.81 -0.95
CA VAL A 146 5.72 15.71 -0.85
C VAL A 146 5.35 15.95 0.62
N LEU A 147 5.20 14.89 1.40
CA LEU A 147 4.82 14.99 2.81
C LEU A 147 5.89 15.72 3.63
N HIS A 148 7.16 15.45 3.37
CA HIS A 148 8.27 16.15 4.03
C HIS A 148 8.22 17.67 3.80
N GLN A 149 7.89 18.15 2.59
CA GLN A 149 7.75 19.58 2.28
C GLN A 149 6.62 20.24 3.09
N HIS A 150 5.67 19.46 3.60
CA HIS A 150 4.55 19.90 4.44
C HIS A 150 4.75 19.61 5.94
N GLY A 151 5.99 19.27 6.35
CA GLY A 151 6.32 18.98 7.74
C GLY A 151 5.77 17.65 8.27
N ILE A 152 5.39 16.74 7.39
CA ILE A 152 4.95 15.37 7.75
C ILE A 152 6.11 14.41 7.49
N TYR A 153 6.58 13.78 8.56
CA TYR A 153 7.69 12.83 8.52
C TYR A 153 7.19 11.40 8.69
N PRO A 154 7.85 10.42 8.05
CA PRO A 154 7.46 9.02 8.22
C PRO A 154 7.74 8.56 9.65
N SER A 155 6.78 7.84 10.22
CA SER A 155 6.93 7.15 11.50
C SER A 155 7.22 5.68 11.25
N TYR A 156 8.34 5.21 11.77
CA TYR A 156 8.69 3.79 11.70
C TYR A 156 7.79 2.94 12.58
N ASP A 157 7.34 1.82 12.04
CA ASP A 157 6.66 0.79 12.81
C ASP A 157 7.26 -0.59 12.43
N PRO A 158 7.94 -1.28 13.37
CA PRO A 158 8.61 -2.55 13.09
C PRO A 158 7.66 -3.71 12.75
N ARG A 159 6.35 -3.52 12.90
CA ARG A 159 5.33 -4.50 12.52
C ARG A 159 5.06 -4.53 11.02
N TYR A 160 5.65 -3.61 10.26
CA TYR A 160 5.69 -3.62 8.80
C TYR A 160 7.07 -4.07 8.36
N SER A 161 7.18 -5.08 7.51
CA SER A 161 8.48 -5.64 7.15
C SER A 161 8.53 -6.14 5.71
N LEU A 162 9.76 -6.29 5.23
CA LEU A 162 10.09 -6.94 3.98
C LEU A 162 10.79 -8.27 4.28
N ILE A 163 10.49 -9.30 3.52
CA ILE A 163 11.30 -10.52 3.49
C ILE A 163 12.28 -10.37 2.33
N ILE A 164 13.54 -10.18 2.67
CA ILE A 164 14.62 -10.02 1.71
C ILE A 164 15.63 -11.14 1.95
N PRO A 165 16.02 -11.91 0.94
CA PRO A 165 17.02 -12.95 1.08
C PRO A 165 18.31 -12.43 1.73
N GLY A 166 18.79 -13.12 2.76
CA GLY A 166 19.97 -12.71 3.54
C GLY A 166 19.73 -11.68 4.64
N TRP A 167 18.54 -11.13 4.77
CA TRP A 167 18.15 -10.27 5.90
C TRP A 167 17.59 -11.11 7.04
N ARG A 168 17.57 -10.48 8.25
CA ARG A 168 16.91 -11.10 9.38
C ARG A 168 15.41 -11.24 9.11
N MET A 169 14.88 -12.44 9.32
CA MET A 169 13.44 -12.69 9.22
C MET A 169 12.68 -11.84 10.24
N PRO A 170 11.52 -11.27 9.82
CA PRO A 170 10.68 -10.51 10.73
C PRO A 170 10.07 -11.40 11.83
N ASP A 171 9.66 -10.78 12.92
CA ASP A 171 8.91 -11.49 13.96
C ASP A 171 7.45 -11.67 13.53
N PHE A 172 7.12 -12.83 13.00
CA PHE A 172 5.77 -13.17 12.53
C PHE A 172 4.69 -13.09 13.61
N LYS A 173 5.05 -13.10 14.89
CA LYS A 173 4.08 -12.98 16.00
C LYS A 173 3.52 -11.57 16.15
N THR A 174 4.24 -10.56 15.67
CA THR A 174 3.88 -9.16 15.82
C THR A 174 3.56 -8.47 14.51
N LEU A 175 3.86 -9.08 13.37
CA LEU A 175 3.66 -8.48 12.05
C LEU A 175 2.22 -8.04 11.80
N VAL A 176 2.09 -6.85 11.23
CA VAL A 176 0.85 -6.29 10.65
C VAL A 176 0.81 -6.49 9.15
N ALA A 177 1.90 -6.17 8.47
CA ALA A 177 2.02 -6.37 7.03
C ALA A 177 3.44 -6.78 6.64
N VAL A 178 3.53 -7.64 5.64
CA VAL A 178 4.80 -8.11 5.10
C VAL A 178 4.69 -8.30 3.59
N CYS A 179 5.69 -7.82 2.88
CA CYS A 179 5.90 -8.14 1.48
C CYS A 179 6.96 -9.23 1.38
N ASP A 180 6.56 -10.37 0.86
CA ASP A 180 7.47 -11.46 0.45
C ASP A 180 7.71 -11.35 -1.05
N CYS A 181 8.06 -10.22 -1.43
CA CYS A 181 8.44 -9.84 -2.76
C CYS A 181 8.42 -10.99 -3.75
N PHE A 182 7.80 -10.87 -4.80
CA PHE A 182 8.52 -11.30 -5.97
C PHE A 182 8.02 -12.45 -6.76
N GLU A 183 6.86 -12.83 -6.86
CA GLU A 183 6.48 -13.65 -8.02
C GLU A 183 5.76 -14.97 -7.69
N ASN A 184 5.72 -15.40 -6.46
CA ASN A 184 5.05 -16.63 -6.12
C ASN A 184 3.73 -16.36 -5.35
N PRO A 185 2.55 -16.46 -6.01
CA PRO A 185 1.26 -16.32 -5.31
C PRO A 185 1.07 -17.31 -4.15
N LYS A 186 1.81 -18.42 -4.17
CA LYS A 186 1.82 -19.39 -3.06
C LYS A 186 2.46 -18.80 -1.80
N SER A 187 3.35 -17.82 -1.91
CA SER A 187 3.98 -17.19 -0.77
C SER A 187 2.97 -16.50 0.16
N LEU A 188 1.89 -15.94 -0.38
CA LEU A 188 0.82 -15.36 0.44
C LEU A 188 0.09 -16.43 1.27
N GLN A 189 -0.15 -17.62 0.72
CA GLN A 189 -0.72 -18.74 1.46
C GLN A 189 0.25 -19.28 2.51
N GLU A 190 1.53 -19.38 2.17
CA GLU A 190 2.58 -19.80 3.11
C GLU A 190 2.70 -18.81 4.26
N LEU A 191 2.73 -17.51 3.98
CA LEU A 191 2.73 -16.45 4.99
C LEU A 191 1.49 -16.53 5.88
N GLN A 192 0.31 -16.74 5.31
CA GLN A 192 -0.90 -16.92 6.09
C GLN A 192 -0.76 -18.11 7.06
N ASN A 193 -0.24 -19.24 6.61
CA ASN A 193 -0.04 -20.41 7.45
C ASN A 193 1.03 -20.23 8.54
N MET A 194 2.01 -19.35 8.32
CA MET A 194 3.07 -19.05 9.29
C MET A 194 2.64 -18.02 10.35
N ILE A 195 1.64 -17.18 10.04
CA ILE A 195 1.28 -16.01 10.84
C ILE A 195 0.01 -16.27 11.68
N ILE A 196 -0.85 -17.18 11.26
CA ILE A 196 -2.03 -17.64 12.03
C ILE A 196 -1.62 -18.66 13.08
#